data_211b7609f37ad78d42398b10d58a7e30
#
_entry.id   211b7609f37ad78d42398b10d58a7e30
#
_cell.length_a   1.000
_cell.length_b   1.000
_cell.length_c   1.000
_cell.angle_alpha   90.00
_cell.angle_beta   90.00
_cell.angle_gamma   90.00
#
_symmetry.space_group_name_H-M   'P 1'
#
loop_
_entity.id
_entity.type
_entity.pdbx_description
1 polymer ?
#
loop_
_entity_poly.entity_id
_entity_poly.type
_entity_poly.pdbx_seq_one_letter_code
_entity_poly.pdbx_strand_id
1 'polypeptide(L)'
;HNSPRRQRQMCIRDRHYVDANYGGVFIFWDRFFGTYKEELDELKPIYGTAKPLRSWNPFKANLDIFAEMIKDSTRTKSIKNKIKVWFSRPNWRPDDVKVSHPIYKNDLDNFEPYNPSTSFEVKIYSWIQLFFIMVLSAAVTASVASQSFQDTSVFAITLLITSTIALMSMEKYELSFLPEILRSSAVIIFFLFGNVVNNELLVTQLFIFQSLFNIVLVTLLKYLPKLSFSS
;
A
#
# COMPACT_ATOMS: atom_id res chain seq x y z
N HIS A 1 12.33 -24.61 -16.84
CA HIS A 1 11.49 -24.64 -15.61
C HIS A 1 11.95 -23.73 -14.47
N ASN A 2 12.84 -22.76 -14.68
CA ASN A 2 13.44 -21.93 -13.62
C ASN A 2 12.87 -20.49 -13.51
N SER A 3 11.83 -20.15 -14.25
CA SER A 3 11.28 -18.79 -14.30
C SER A 3 10.63 -18.30 -12.98
N PRO A 4 9.82 -19.10 -12.27
CA PRO A 4 9.20 -18.64 -11.02
C PRO A 4 10.21 -18.50 -9.86
N ARG A 5 11.27 -19.30 -9.84
CA ARG A 5 12.31 -19.22 -8.81
C ARG A 5 13.14 -17.93 -8.93
N ARG A 6 13.39 -17.44 -10.15
CA ARG A 6 14.21 -16.24 -10.39
C ARG A 6 13.58 -14.96 -9.90
N GLN A 7 12.25 -14.79 -10.05
CA GLN A 7 11.56 -13.60 -9.54
C GLN A 7 11.51 -13.56 -8.00
N ARG A 8 11.54 -14.71 -7.34
CA ARG A 8 11.54 -14.79 -5.87
C ARG A 8 12.87 -14.34 -5.24
N GLN A 9 13.97 -14.36 -5.99
CA GLN A 9 15.30 -14.00 -5.49
C GLN A 9 15.48 -12.49 -5.25
N MET A 10 14.67 -11.63 -5.85
CA MET A 10 14.83 -10.16 -5.74
C MET A 10 14.45 -9.59 -4.36
N CYS A 11 13.77 -10.34 -3.52
CA CYS A 11 13.30 -9.89 -2.20
C CYS A 11 13.69 -10.85 -1.08
N ILE A 12 14.95 -11.33 -1.08
CA ILE A 12 15.46 -12.24 -0.07
C ILE A 12 16.00 -11.43 1.10
N ARG A 13 15.51 -11.75 2.29
CA ARG A 13 15.88 -11.11 3.55
C ARG A 13 17.01 -11.86 4.28
N ASP A 14 17.28 -13.09 3.90
CA ASP A 14 18.27 -13.94 4.53
C ASP A 14 19.69 -13.40 4.28
N ARG A 15 20.53 -13.42 5.32
CA ARG A 15 21.93 -12.97 5.23
C ARG A 15 22.77 -13.73 4.19
N HIS A 16 22.42 -14.98 3.90
CA HIS A 16 23.15 -15.79 2.94
C HIS A 16 22.92 -15.34 1.50
N TYR A 17 21.69 -14.91 1.18
CA TYR A 17 21.27 -14.56 -0.19
C TYR A 17 21.10 -13.05 -0.43
N VAL A 18 21.25 -12.24 0.63
CA VAL A 18 21.21 -10.78 0.50
C VAL A 18 22.31 -10.27 -0.41
N ASP A 19 22.01 -9.26 -1.22
CA ASP A 19 22.92 -8.64 -2.20
C ASP A 19 23.48 -9.63 -3.22
N ALA A 20 22.66 -10.59 -3.65
CA ALA A 20 22.99 -11.57 -4.66
C ALA A 20 21.87 -11.71 -5.70
N ASN A 21 22.18 -12.30 -6.87
CA ASN A 21 21.20 -12.63 -7.92
C ASN A 21 20.37 -11.45 -8.42
N TYR A 22 21.00 -10.32 -8.73
CA TYR A 22 20.35 -9.10 -9.22
C TYR A 22 19.74 -9.26 -10.61
N GLY A 23 20.29 -10.13 -11.45
CA GLY A 23 19.85 -10.35 -12.82
C GLY A 23 18.62 -11.24 -12.93
N GLY A 24 17.41 -10.70 -12.71
CA GLY A 24 16.16 -11.47 -12.69
C GLY A 24 15.92 -12.38 -13.90
N VAL A 25 16.22 -11.92 -15.14
CA VAL A 25 16.05 -12.69 -16.37
C VAL A 25 17.40 -13.20 -16.89
N PHE A 26 18.43 -12.39 -16.80
CA PHE A 26 19.74 -12.67 -17.36
C PHE A 26 20.76 -13.01 -16.27
N ILE A 27 20.67 -14.22 -15.74
CA ILE A 27 21.54 -14.72 -14.67
C ILE A 27 23.05 -14.75 -15.03
N PHE A 28 23.36 -14.65 -16.32
CA PHE A 28 24.77 -14.59 -16.78
C PHE A 28 25.46 -13.32 -16.26
N TRP A 29 24.77 -12.23 -16.04
CA TRP A 29 25.34 -11.02 -15.43
C TRP A 29 25.76 -11.27 -13.99
N ASP A 30 24.95 -11.99 -13.22
CA ASP A 30 25.32 -12.34 -11.84
C ASP A 30 26.57 -13.24 -11.80
N ARG A 31 26.69 -14.15 -12.75
CA ARG A 31 27.89 -14.98 -12.88
C ARG A 31 29.10 -14.15 -13.28
N PHE A 32 28.93 -13.20 -14.21
CA PHE A 32 30.00 -12.33 -14.68
C PHE A 32 30.49 -11.38 -13.58
N PHE A 33 29.59 -10.81 -12.79
CA PHE A 33 29.92 -9.91 -11.67
C PHE A 33 30.19 -10.63 -10.34
N GLY A 34 30.10 -11.95 -10.29
CA GLY A 34 30.34 -12.72 -9.06
C GLY A 34 29.26 -12.58 -7.99
N THR A 35 28.08 -12.09 -8.37
CA THR A 35 26.91 -11.93 -7.48
C THR A 35 25.98 -13.13 -7.51
N TYR A 36 26.30 -14.16 -8.30
CA TYR A 36 25.52 -15.38 -8.39
C TYR A 36 25.66 -16.24 -7.13
N LYS A 37 24.54 -16.59 -6.49
CA LYS A 37 24.46 -17.60 -5.43
C LYS A 37 23.38 -18.62 -5.78
N GLU A 38 23.75 -19.89 -5.69
CA GLU A 38 22.82 -20.99 -5.91
C GLU A 38 21.91 -21.20 -4.68
N GLU A 39 20.65 -21.51 -4.94
CA GLU A 39 19.68 -21.81 -3.88
C GLU A 39 19.97 -23.21 -3.34
N LEU A 40 20.29 -23.30 -2.06
CA LEU A 40 20.54 -24.54 -1.36
C LEU A 40 19.23 -25.13 -0.84
N ASP A 41 18.98 -26.41 -1.08
CA ASP A 41 17.77 -27.10 -0.61
C ASP A 41 17.66 -27.13 0.94
N GLU A 42 18.79 -27.07 1.61
CA GLU A 42 18.89 -27.07 3.08
C GLU A 42 18.61 -25.67 3.70
N LEU A 43 18.86 -24.60 2.94
CA LEU A 43 18.70 -23.21 3.37
C LEU A 43 17.61 -22.54 2.54
N LYS A 44 16.36 -22.71 2.93
CA LYS A 44 15.24 -22.05 2.23
C LYS A 44 15.31 -20.55 2.42
N PRO A 45 15.30 -19.77 1.33
CA PRO A 45 15.37 -18.32 1.42
C PRO A 45 14.13 -17.73 2.10
N ILE A 46 14.35 -16.81 3.05
CA ILE A 46 13.29 -16.06 3.70
C ILE A 46 13.04 -14.79 2.89
N TYR A 47 11.85 -14.68 2.30
CA TYR A 47 11.46 -13.56 1.46
C TYR A 47 10.93 -12.38 2.29
N GLY A 48 11.12 -11.16 1.79
CA GLY A 48 10.60 -9.93 2.36
C GLY A 48 11.65 -8.85 2.56
N THR A 49 11.26 -7.76 3.17
CA THR A 49 12.15 -6.64 3.51
C THR A 49 12.69 -6.81 4.93
N ALA A 50 13.91 -6.34 5.18
CA ALA A 50 14.54 -6.38 6.50
C ALA A 50 13.71 -5.63 7.57
N LYS A 51 12.94 -4.62 7.16
CA LYS A 51 11.99 -3.88 7.99
C LYS A 51 10.61 -4.00 7.36
N PRO A 52 9.72 -4.88 7.84
CA PRO A 52 8.36 -4.97 7.32
C PRO A 52 7.57 -3.71 7.66
N LEU A 53 6.81 -3.21 6.70
CA LEU A 53 6.01 -2.00 6.85
C LEU A 53 4.89 -2.16 7.91
N ARG A 54 4.32 -3.35 8.03
CA ARG A 54 3.17 -3.67 8.90
C ARG A 54 2.03 -2.65 8.74
N SER A 55 1.63 -2.38 7.51
CA SER A 55 0.53 -1.49 7.17
C SER A 55 0.04 -1.72 5.74
N TRP A 56 -1.27 -1.65 5.54
CA TRP A 56 -1.91 -1.64 4.23
C TRP A 56 -2.09 -0.23 3.67
N ASN A 57 -1.70 0.80 4.43
CA ASN A 57 -1.80 2.19 4.00
C ASN A 57 -0.82 2.47 2.84
N PRO A 58 -1.31 2.79 1.62
CA PRO A 58 -0.47 3.00 0.45
C PRO A 58 0.43 4.24 0.58
N PHE A 59 -0.02 5.27 1.28
CA PHE A 59 0.83 6.45 1.54
C PHE A 59 1.99 6.10 2.46
N LYS A 60 1.72 5.34 3.52
CA LYS A 60 2.78 4.87 4.40
C LYS A 60 3.76 3.97 3.64
N ALA A 61 3.25 3.08 2.77
CA ALA A 61 4.09 2.20 1.96
C ALA A 61 5.06 2.97 1.04
N ASN A 62 4.60 4.06 0.44
CA ASN A 62 5.40 4.83 -0.50
C ASN A 62 6.24 5.94 0.17
N LEU A 63 5.82 6.44 1.31
CA LEU A 63 6.44 7.60 1.97
C LEU A 63 7.22 7.26 3.23
N ASP A 64 7.24 6.00 3.69
CA ASP A 64 7.91 5.59 4.94
C ASP A 64 9.40 5.94 4.94
N ILE A 65 10.09 5.75 3.80
CA ILE A 65 11.51 6.11 3.65
C ILE A 65 11.70 7.62 3.85
N PHE A 66 10.87 8.46 3.21
CA PHE A 66 10.95 9.91 3.35
C PHE A 66 10.62 10.35 4.77
N ALA A 67 9.62 9.73 5.39
CA ALA A 67 9.27 9.98 6.79
C ALA A 67 10.43 9.65 7.74
N GLU A 68 11.17 8.57 7.49
CA GLU A 68 12.37 8.24 8.26
C GLU A 68 13.51 9.23 8.02
N MET A 69 13.74 9.64 6.77
CA MET A 69 14.73 10.67 6.45
C MET A 69 14.42 12.00 7.15
N ILE A 70 13.17 12.43 7.17
CA ILE A 70 12.72 13.62 7.92
C ILE A 70 13.01 13.46 9.41
N LYS A 71 12.63 12.31 10.01
CA LYS A 71 12.90 12.02 11.43
C LYS A 71 14.39 12.05 11.74
N ASP A 72 15.22 11.41 10.92
CA ASP A 72 16.66 11.38 11.12
C ASP A 72 17.29 12.77 10.96
N SER A 73 16.83 13.55 9.97
CA SER A 73 17.27 14.94 9.76
C SER A 73 16.88 15.86 10.93
N THR A 74 15.71 15.68 11.52
CA THR A 74 15.28 16.48 12.69
C THR A 74 15.99 16.07 13.98
N ARG A 75 16.29 14.78 14.18
CA ARG A 75 16.90 14.22 15.40
C ARG A 75 18.39 14.46 15.51
N THR A 76 19.12 14.54 14.38
CA THR A 76 20.57 14.77 14.43
C THR A 76 20.89 16.19 14.93
N LYS A 77 21.93 16.30 15.76
CA LYS A 77 22.42 17.58 16.30
C LYS A 77 23.24 18.36 15.28
N SER A 78 23.84 17.69 14.31
CA SER A 78 24.74 18.30 13.31
C SER A 78 23.97 18.84 12.11
N ILE A 79 24.09 20.14 11.83
CA ILE A 79 23.50 20.79 10.64
C ILE A 79 23.99 20.13 9.34
N LYS A 80 25.28 19.78 9.28
CA LYS A 80 25.87 19.07 8.15
C LYS A 80 25.16 17.72 7.92
N ASN A 81 24.87 16.98 8.98
CA ASN A 81 24.19 15.69 8.89
C ASN A 81 22.71 15.85 8.50
N LYS A 82 22.03 16.95 8.89
CA LYS A 82 20.65 17.25 8.45
C LYS A 82 20.53 17.31 6.92
N ILE A 83 21.49 17.93 6.29
CA ILE A 83 21.53 18.04 4.82
C ILE A 83 22.02 16.72 4.21
N LYS A 84 23.04 16.10 4.79
CA LYS A 84 23.64 14.87 4.30
C LYS A 84 22.66 13.70 4.23
N VAL A 85 21.68 13.61 5.12
CA VAL A 85 20.62 12.58 5.07
C VAL A 85 19.93 12.53 3.70
N TRP A 86 19.69 13.66 3.07
CA TRP A 86 18.95 13.77 1.81
C TRP A 86 19.75 13.37 0.57
N PHE A 87 21.09 13.44 0.65
CA PHE A 87 22.00 13.20 -0.48
C PHE A 87 22.90 11.98 -0.29
N SER A 88 22.75 11.27 0.82
CA SER A 88 23.51 10.06 1.10
C SER A 88 22.90 8.82 0.49
N ARG A 89 23.65 7.73 0.50
CA ARG A 89 23.16 6.42 0.04
C ARG A 89 21.92 6.00 0.85
N PRO A 90 20.97 5.29 0.25
CA PRO A 90 19.90 4.64 0.99
C PRO A 90 20.44 3.88 2.20
N ASN A 91 19.74 3.94 3.33
CA ASN A 91 20.16 3.36 4.62
C ASN A 91 21.31 4.09 5.36
N TRP A 92 21.88 5.18 4.82
CA TRP A 92 22.81 5.98 5.60
C TRP A 92 22.04 6.77 6.67
N ARG A 93 22.52 6.73 7.90
CA ARG A 93 21.97 7.47 9.04
C ARG A 93 23.09 8.15 9.81
N PRO A 94 22.86 9.32 10.42
CA PRO A 94 23.82 9.95 11.33
C PRO A 94 24.15 9.03 12.51
N ASP A 95 25.40 9.00 12.95
CA ASP A 95 25.84 8.07 14.00
C ASP A 95 25.20 8.39 15.36
N ASP A 96 24.98 9.68 15.66
CA ASP A 96 24.24 10.13 16.83
C ASP A 96 22.80 9.62 16.86
N VAL A 97 22.16 9.55 15.70
CA VAL A 97 20.79 9.02 15.55
C VAL A 97 20.77 7.49 15.56
N LYS A 98 21.79 6.81 15.02
CA LYS A 98 21.88 5.34 15.09
C LYS A 98 21.95 4.84 16.53
N VAL A 99 22.71 5.55 17.36
CA VAL A 99 22.87 5.18 18.78
C VAL A 99 21.62 5.51 19.59
N SER A 100 21.06 6.69 19.40
CA SER A 100 19.89 7.16 20.18
C SER A 100 18.56 6.54 19.74
N HIS A 101 18.45 6.18 18.46
CA HIS A 101 17.22 5.62 17.86
C HIS A 101 17.58 4.43 16.95
N PRO A 102 17.95 3.27 17.51
CA PRO A 102 18.26 2.09 16.71
C PRO A 102 17.03 1.63 15.92
N ILE A 103 17.23 1.23 14.65
CA ILE A 103 16.17 0.62 13.87
C ILE A 103 15.99 -0.82 14.34
N TYR A 104 14.79 -1.14 14.74
CA TYR A 104 14.43 -2.52 15.04
C TYR A 104 14.42 -3.34 13.74
N LYS A 105 15.32 -4.29 13.64
CA LYS A 105 15.30 -5.30 12.59
C LYS A 105 14.47 -6.47 13.07
N ASN A 106 13.54 -6.92 12.25
CA ASN A 106 12.73 -8.08 12.60
C ASN A 106 13.62 -9.30 12.81
N ASP A 107 13.24 -10.12 13.78
CA ASP A 107 13.82 -11.44 13.96
C ASP A 107 13.48 -12.29 12.73
N LEU A 108 14.52 -12.90 12.14
CA LEU A 108 14.36 -13.73 10.94
C LEU A 108 13.80 -15.10 11.29
N ASP A 109 14.08 -15.56 12.49
CA ASP A 109 13.72 -16.90 12.94
C ASP A 109 12.25 -16.97 13.38
N ASN A 110 11.70 -15.84 13.85
CA ASN A 110 10.31 -15.71 14.32
C ASN A 110 9.50 -14.75 13.45
N PHE A 111 9.48 -14.97 12.14
CA PHE A 111 8.73 -14.11 11.24
C PHE A 111 7.22 -14.39 11.29
N GLU A 112 6.47 -13.43 11.80
CA GLU A 112 5.02 -13.41 11.69
C GLU A 112 4.57 -12.51 10.51
N PRO A 113 3.81 -13.05 9.54
CA PRO A 113 3.19 -12.25 8.49
C PRO A 113 2.28 -11.18 9.12
N TYR A 114 2.29 -9.97 8.56
CA TYR A 114 1.34 -8.95 8.97
C TYR A 114 -0.08 -9.36 8.55
N ASN A 115 -0.87 -9.77 9.51
CA ASN A 115 -2.27 -10.17 9.34
C ASN A 115 -3.08 -9.58 10.50
N PRO A 116 -3.54 -8.31 10.38
CA PRO A 116 -4.34 -7.71 11.43
C PRO A 116 -5.65 -8.48 11.59
N SER A 117 -6.05 -8.72 12.84
CA SER A 117 -7.37 -9.28 13.13
C SER A 117 -8.45 -8.28 12.69
N THR A 118 -9.38 -8.72 11.88
CA THR A 118 -10.48 -7.90 11.37
C THR A 118 -11.82 -8.58 11.65
N SER A 119 -12.85 -7.79 11.94
CA SER A 119 -14.20 -8.30 12.12
C SER A 119 -14.80 -8.83 10.81
N PHE A 120 -15.86 -9.61 10.91
CA PHE A 120 -16.56 -10.14 9.75
C PHE A 120 -17.12 -9.03 8.85
N GLU A 121 -17.64 -7.96 9.46
CA GLU A 121 -18.17 -6.79 8.77
C GLU A 121 -17.09 -6.09 7.93
N VAL A 122 -15.88 -5.96 8.47
CA VAL A 122 -14.74 -5.40 7.73
C VAL A 122 -14.36 -6.29 6.55
N LYS A 123 -14.42 -7.59 6.69
CA LYS A 123 -14.13 -8.53 5.59
C LYS A 123 -15.14 -8.40 4.46
N ILE A 124 -16.44 -8.40 4.77
CA ILE A 124 -17.49 -8.20 3.76
C ILE A 124 -17.33 -6.85 3.07
N TYR A 125 -17.20 -5.79 3.85
CA TYR A 125 -16.97 -4.43 3.34
C TYR A 125 -15.78 -4.41 2.36
N SER A 126 -14.67 -5.01 2.75
CA SER A 126 -13.44 -5.02 1.95
C SER A 126 -13.62 -5.72 0.60
N TRP A 127 -14.28 -6.86 0.55
CA TRP A 127 -14.58 -7.56 -0.71
C TRP A 127 -15.47 -6.75 -1.63
N ILE A 128 -16.50 -6.11 -1.08
CA ILE A 128 -17.41 -5.26 -1.84
C ILE A 128 -16.67 -4.03 -2.39
N GLN A 129 -15.85 -3.37 -1.56
CA GLN A 129 -15.05 -2.23 -2.01
C GLN A 129 -14.04 -2.62 -3.09
N LEU A 130 -13.37 -3.76 -2.94
CA LEU A 130 -12.46 -4.26 -3.97
C LEU A 130 -13.17 -4.43 -5.31
N PHE A 131 -14.37 -5.03 -5.31
CA PHE A 131 -15.17 -5.18 -6.52
C PHE A 131 -15.48 -3.81 -7.15
N PHE A 132 -15.95 -2.83 -6.38
CA PHE A 132 -16.24 -1.50 -6.90
C PHE A 132 -15.00 -0.77 -7.41
N ILE A 133 -13.87 -0.88 -6.72
CA ILE A 133 -12.61 -0.29 -7.16
C ILE A 133 -12.19 -0.88 -8.52
N MET A 134 -12.33 -2.18 -8.73
CA MET A 134 -12.06 -2.82 -10.01
C MET A 134 -12.98 -2.32 -11.11
N VAL A 135 -14.29 -2.23 -10.86
CA VAL A 135 -15.28 -1.73 -11.84
C VAL A 135 -15.02 -0.26 -12.19
N LEU A 136 -14.81 0.59 -11.19
CA LEU A 136 -14.52 2.01 -11.38
C LEU A 136 -13.19 2.21 -12.13
N SER A 137 -12.15 1.46 -11.77
CA SER A 137 -10.86 1.52 -12.47
C SER A 137 -10.99 1.14 -13.94
N ALA A 138 -11.73 0.07 -14.25
CA ALA A 138 -12.01 -0.33 -15.63
C ALA A 138 -12.80 0.74 -16.39
N ALA A 139 -13.84 1.32 -15.77
CA ALA A 139 -14.66 2.37 -16.38
C ALA A 139 -13.85 3.65 -16.66
N VAL A 140 -13.04 4.09 -15.71
CA VAL A 140 -12.15 5.25 -15.89
C VAL A 140 -11.17 4.97 -17.03
N THR A 141 -10.51 3.81 -17.03
CA THR A 141 -9.54 3.45 -18.08
C THR A 141 -10.18 3.38 -19.46
N ALA A 142 -11.37 2.79 -19.58
CA ALA A 142 -12.10 2.69 -20.84
C ALA A 142 -12.52 4.06 -21.37
N SER A 143 -12.76 5.03 -20.50
CA SER A 143 -13.22 6.37 -20.87
C SER A 143 -12.10 7.38 -21.20
N VAL A 144 -10.84 7.07 -20.91
CA VAL A 144 -9.68 7.98 -21.08
C VAL A 144 -9.61 8.57 -22.49
N ALA A 145 -9.85 7.76 -23.52
CA ALA A 145 -9.74 8.21 -24.92
C ALA A 145 -10.85 9.20 -25.35
N SER A 146 -11.98 9.22 -24.64
CA SER A 146 -13.17 10.03 -24.99
C SER A 146 -13.33 11.26 -24.08
N GLN A 147 -12.51 11.43 -23.07
CA GLN A 147 -12.64 12.48 -22.06
C GLN A 147 -11.48 13.47 -22.10
N SER A 148 -11.71 14.65 -21.53
CA SER A 148 -10.66 15.64 -21.35
C SER A 148 -9.64 15.17 -20.31
N PHE A 149 -8.41 15.68 -20.38
CA PHE A 149 -7.39 15.41 -19.36
C PHE A 149 -7.85 15.85 -17.98
N GLN A 150 -8.62 16.94 -17.89
CA GLN A 150 -9.15 17.45 -16.62
C GLN A 150 -10.13 16.46 -16.01
N ASP A 151 -11.10 15.97 -16.77
CA ASP A 151 -12.12 15.01 -16.30
C ASP A 151 -11.47 13.70 -15.85
N THR A 152 -10.56 13.18 -16.68
CA THR A 152 -9.82 11.96 -16.36
C THR A 152 -9.01 12.11 -15.05
N SER A 153 -8.39 13.27 -14.84
CA SER A 153 -7.64 13.55 -13.62
C SER A 153 -8.54 13.59 -12.38
N VAL A 154 -9.73 14.18 -12.50
CA VAL A 154 -10.73 14.21 -11.42
C VAL A 154 -11.17 12.79 -11.04
N PHE A 155 -11.48 11.95 -12.03
CA PHE A 155 -11.84 10.56 -11.77
C PHE A 155 -10.71 9.75 -11.15
N ALA A 156 -9.49 9.91 -11.65
CA ALA A 156 -8.31 9.22 -11.11
C ALA A 156 -8.03 9.61 -9.65
N ILE A 157 -8.11 10.90 -9.32
CA ILE A 157 -7.93 11.37 -7.94
C ILE A 157 -9.04 10.84 -7.03
N THR A 158 -10.30 10.87 -7.50
CA THR A 158 -11.44 10.35 -6.72
C THR A 158 -11.28 8.84 -6.47
N LEU A 159 -10.84 8.10 -7.48
CA LEU A 159 -10.55 6.66 -7.35
C LEU A 159 -9.41 6.39 -6.37
N LEU A 160 -8.34 7.19 -6.42
CA LEU A 160 -7.21 7.10 -5.50
C LEU A 160 -7.64 7.33 -4.04
N ILE A 161 -8.45 8.36 -3.80
CA ILE A 161 -8.97 8.66 -2.45
C ILE A 161 -9.87 7.51 -1.98
N THR A 162 -10.76 7.04 -2.84
CA THR A 162 -11.68 5.94 -2.53
C THR A 162 -10.93 4.66 -2.16
N SER A 163 -9.96 4.25 -2.98
CA SER A 163 -9.16 3.06 -2.72
C SER A 163 -8.31 3.19 -1.45
N THR A 164 -7.74 4.35 -1.20
CA THR A 164 -6.93 4.61 0.00
C THR A 164 -7.75 4.47 1.28
N ILE A 165 -8.93 5.07 1.35
CA ILE A 165 -9.78 5.00 2.55
C ILE A 165 -10.28 3.57 2.76
N ALA A 166 -10.64 2.86 1.69
CA ALA A 166 -11.01 1.45 1.77
C ALA A 166 -9.86 0.59 2.34
N LEU A 167 -8.63 0.76 1.83
CA LEU A 167 -7.45 0.04 2.33
C LEU A 167 -7.11 0.37 3.78
N MET A 168 -7.23 1.63 4.18
CA MET A 168 -7.02 2.02 5.58
C MET A 168 -8.06 1.43 6.53
N SER A 169 -9.28 1.21 6.05
CA SER A 169 -10.35 0.58 6.84
C SER A 169 -10.06 -0.89 7.11
N MET A 170 -9.33 -1.58 6.22
CA MET A 170 -8.94 -2.99 6.38
C MET A 170 -7.95 -3.24 7.53
N GLU A 171 -7.22 -2.23 7.99
CA GLU A 171 -6.29 -2.36 9.13
C GLU A 171 -6.98 -2.29 10.48
N LYS A 172 -8.24 -1.88 10.52
CA LYS A 172 -8.98 -1.69 11.76
C LYS A 172 -9.78 -2.93 12.11
N TYR A 173 -9.81 -3.25 13.40
CA TYR A 173 -10.64 -4.35 13.88
C TYR A 173 -12.13 -4.10 13.62
N GLU A 174 -12.58 -2.85 13.80
CA GLU A 174 -13.94 -2.42 13.54
C GLU A 174 -14.01 -1.47 12.33
N LEU A 175 -15.09 -1.57 11.56
CA LEU A 175 -15.32 -0.71 10.41
C LEU A 175 -15.34 0.78 10.79
N SER A 176 -14.50 1.56 10.13
CA SER A 176 -14.45 3.00 10.33
C SER A 176 -15.61 3.69 9.60
N PHE A 177 -16.66 3.94 10.36
CA PHE A 177 -17.92 4.46 9.89
C PHE A 177 -17.84 5.89 9.35
N LEU A 178 -17.29 6.78 10.17
CA LEU A 178 -17.28 8.21 9.90
C LEU A 178 -16.47 8.58 8.64
N PRO A 179 -15.25 8.11 8.44
CA PRO A 179 -14.48 8.40 7.23
C PRO A 179 -15.19 7.94 5.95
N GLU A 180 -15.87 6.80 5.98
CA GLU A 180 -16.57 6.25 4.82
C GLU A 180 -17.81 7.05 4.46
N ILE A 181 -18.60 7.46 5.45
CA ILE A 181 -19.77 8.33 5.22
C ILE A 181 -19.32 9.70 4.70
N LEU A 182 -18.31 10.30 5.33
CA LEU A 182 -17.79 11.60 4.91
C LEU A 182 -17.25 11.55 3.47
N ARG A 183 -16.46 10.53 3.14
CA ARG A 183 -15.95 10.32 1.78
C ARG A 183 -17.09 10.19 0.77
N SER A 184 -18.03 9.28 1.03
CA SER A 184 -19.13 9.01 0.12
C SER A 184 -20.03 10.23 -0.06
N SER A 185 -20.34 10.94 1.01
CA SER A 185 -21.09 12.18 0.94
C SER A 185 -20.35 13.27 0.16
N ALA A 186 -19.04 13.41 0.37
CA ALA A 186 -18.22 14.37 -0.35
C ALA A 186 -18.19 14.06 -1.86
N VAL A 187 -18.06 12.79 -2.25
CA VAL A 187 -18.09 12.37 -3.66
C VAL A 187 -19.45 12.69 -4.29
N ILE A 188 -20.55 12.40 -3.62
CA ILE A 188 -21.89 12.70 -4.13
C ILE A 188 -22.07 14.20 -4.32
N ILE A 189 -21.74 15.00 -3.30
CA ILE A 189 -21.86 16.47 -3.36
C ILE A 189 -20.99 17.03 -4.48
N PHE A 190 -19.75 16.56 -4.57
CA PHE A 190 -18.81 17.03 -5.58
C PHE A 190 -19.29 16.77 -7.01
N PHE A 191 -19.80 15.58 -7.29
CA PHE A 191 -20.28 15.25 -8.64
C PHE A 191 -21.65 15.82 -8.98
N LEU A 192 -22.56 15.98 -8.01
CA LEU A 192 -23.88 16.53 -8.28
C LEU A 192 -23.90 18.06 -8.37
N PHE A 193 -23.10 18.74 -7.57
CA PHE A 193 -23.17 20.20 -7.40
C PHE A 193 -21.90 20.94 -7.82
N GLY A 194 -20.77 20.23 -8.01
CA GLY A 194 -19.48 20.85 -8.30
C GLY A 194 -19.34 21.35 -9.75
N ASN A 195 -20.19 20.94 -10.66
CA ASN A 195 -20.15 21.28 -12.11
C ASN A 195 -18.75 21.13 -12.73
N VAL A 196 -17.93 20.26 -12.18
CA VAL A 196 -16.53 20.06 -12.63
C VAL A 196 -16.47 19.08 -13.79
N VAL A 197 -17.38 18.12 -13.84
CA VAL A 197 -17.47 17.06 -14.84
C VAL A 197 -18.92 16.89 -15.26
N ASN A 198 -19.15 16.46 -16.51
CA ASN A 198 -20.51 16.18 -16.97
C ASN A 198 -21.15 15.04 -16.17
N ASN A 199 -22.30 15.32 -15.54
CA ASN A 199 -23.03 14.37 -14.70
C ASN A 199 -23.70 13.24 -15.51
N GLU A 200 -23.87 13.40 -16.81
CA GLU A 200 -24.44 12.36 -17.68
C GLU A 200 -23.43 11.28 -18.07
N LEU A 201 -22.13 11.49 -17.81
CA LEU A 201 -21.12 10.50 -18.08
C LEU A 201 -21.35 9.24 -17.22
N LEU A 202 -21.28 8.08 -17.85
CA LEU A 202 -21.42 6.79 -17.18
C LEU A 202 -20.47 6.66 -15.96
N VAL A 203 -19.24 7.14 -16.10
CA VAL A 203 -18.25 7.10 -15.01
C VAL A 203 -18.71 7.91 -13.80
N THR A 204 -19.25 9.12 -14.02
CA THR A 204 -19.82 9.96 -12.94
C THR A 204 -20.96 9.24 -12.22
N GLN A 205 -21.88 8.64 -12.99
CA GLN A 205 -23.01 7.88 -12.44
C GLN A 205 -22.56 6.69 -11.62
N LEU A 206 -21.51 5.97 -12.06
CA LEU A 206 -20.92 4.85 -11.32
C LEU A 206 -20.29 5.30 -9.99
N PHE A 207 -19.60 6.44 -9.94
CA PHE A 207 -19.06 6.99 -8.68
C PHE A 207 -20.17 7.39 -7.72
N ILE A 208 -21.24 8.04 -8.20
CA ILE A 208 -22.38 8.41 -7.38
C ILE A 208 -23.08 7.16 -6.86
N PHE A 209 -23.35 6.17 -7.73
CA PHE A 209 -23.98 4.91 -7.34
C PHE A 209 -23.15 4.17 -6.28
N GLN A 210 -21.85 4.01 -6.49
CA GLN A 210 -20.95 3.37 -5.52
C GLN A 210 -20.98 4.10 -4.17
N SER A 211 -21.00 5.43 -4.19
CA SER A 211 -21.01 6.22 -2.97
C SER A 211 -22.34 6.12 -2.20
N LEU A 212 -23.47 6.14 -2.90
CA LEU A 212 -24.81 5.89 -2.30
C LEU A 212 -24.88 4.48 -1.71
N PHE A 213 -24.47 3.48 -2.51
CA PHE A 213 -24.43 2.09 -2.07
C PHE A 213 -23.55 1.93 -0.82
N ASN A 214 -22.39 2.58 -0.80
CA ASN A 214 -21.47 2.52 0.34
C ASN A 214 -22.07 3.09 1.62
N ILE A 215 -22.80 4.21 1.57
CA ILE A 215 -23.48 4.77 2.74
C ILE A 215 -24.49 3.76 3.29
N VAL A 216 -25.29 3.15 2.42
CA VAL A 216 -26.26 2.12 2.82
C VAL A 216 -25.55 0.91 3.43
N LEU A 217 -24.53 0.37 2.74
CA LEU A 217 -23.77 -0.78 3.18
C LEU A 217 -23.15 -0.58 4.56
N VAL A 218 -22.42 0.54 4.73
CA VAL A 218 -21.73 0.84 5.98
C VAL A 218 -22.73 1.05 7.12
N THR A 219 -23.88 1.65 6.83
CA THR A 219 -24.97 1.81 7.81
C THR A 219 -25.56 0.47 8.20
N LEU A 220 -25.87 -0.38 7.23
CA LEU A 220 -26.38 -1.74 7.50
C LEU A 220 -25.40 -2.56 8.32
N LEU A 221 -24.13 -2.57 7.95
CA LEU A 221 -23.09 -3.34 8.67
C LEU A 221 -22.91 -2.87 10.11
N LYS A 222 -23.16 -1.61 10.42
CA LYS A 222 -23.15 -1.09 11.80
C LYS A 222 -24.25 -1.68 12.67
N TYR A 223 -25.45 -1.85 12.10
CA TYR A 223 -26.62 -2.28 12.84
C TYR A 223 -26.85 -3.79 12.77
N LEU A 224 -26.09 -4.52 11.96
CA LEU A 224 -26.10 -5.98 12.00
C LEU A 224 -25.64 -6.46 13.38
N PRO A 225 -26.40 -7.40 14.02
CA PRO A 225 -25.97 -7.98 15.28
C PRO A 225 -24.60 -8.61 15.07
N LYS A 226 -23.64 -8.31 15.96
CA LYS A 226 -22.30 -8.87 15.92
C LYS A 226 -22.40 -10.40 15.98
N LEU A 227 -22.41 -11.04 14.84
CA LEU A 227 -22.40 -12.50 14.75
C LEU A 227 -21.04 -12.96 15.26
N SER A 228 -20.99 -13.40 16.51
CA SER A 228 -19.83 -14.09 17.07
C SER A 228 -19.73 -15.47 16.44
N PHE A 229 -19.03 -15.57 15.31
CA PHE A 229 -18.50 -16.86 14.88
C PHE A 229 -17.32 -17.18 15.79
N SER A 230 -17.55 -18.03 16.80
CA SER A 230 -16.48 -18.68 17.53
C SER A 230 -15.73 -19.57 16.52
N SER A 231 -14.50 -19.18 16.22
CA SER A 231 -13.52 -20.02 15.52
C SER A 231 -12.97 -21.07 16.44
#